data_f5193c7990763e41c51fdcda9ea998f5
#
_entry.id   f5193c7990763e41c51fdcda9ea998f5
#
_cell.length_a   1.000
_cell.length_b   1.000
_cell.length_c   1.000
_cell.angle_alpha   90.00
_cell.angle_beta   90.00
_cell.angle_gamma   90.00
#
_symmetry.space_group_name_H-M   'P 1'
#
loop_
_entity.id
_entity.type
_entity.pdbx_description
1 polymer ?
#
loop_
_entity_poly.entity_id
_entity_poly.type
_entity_poly.pdbx_seq_one_letter_code
_entity_poly.pdbx_strand_id
1 'polypeptide(L)'
;VIFPAGEVSRLGPKGVKDGPWQGGFIKLARRTRTPLVPIHLDGRNGLPFYLASWLHKPASALLLVRQLFRQQGRRISLTLGERIPPQSLGELAPKTAAALVRRHLYRLGKGKKGPLTTEAPIALPEDRRQLKQAMDGCELLEQTPDGQRILLYRRHEQGHSVILRELGRLREIAFRAVGEGSGRRRDLDAFDDDYHHLILWDPARLDIIGAYRFAPVAELLARKGVSGLYSHTLFGFEERLL
;
A
#
# COMPACT_ATOMS: atom_id res chain seq x y z
N VAL A 1 -5.50 17.74 -6.39
CA VAL A 1 -6.15 17.69 -5.05
C VAL A 1 -7.63 18.00 -5.23
N ILE A 2 -8.49 17.23 -4.55
CA ILE A 2 -9.96 17.40 -4.60
C ILE A 2 -10.46 17.64 -3.18
N PHE A 3 -11.34 18.62 -3.03
CA PHE A 3 -12.08 18.92 -1.78
C PHE A 3 -13.54 18.50 -1.95
N PRO A 4 -13.93 17.27 -1.56
CA PRO A 4 -15.20 16.68 -1.97
C PRO A 4 -16.44 17.35 -1.34
N ALA A 5 -16.27 18.08 -0.25
CA ALA A 5 -17.36 18.81 0.39
C ALA A 5 -17.83 20.02 -0.44
N GLY A 6 -16.93 20.60 -1.27
CA GLY A 6 -17.22 21.82 -2.04
C GLY A 6 -17.45 23.08 -1.19
N GLU A 7 -17.34 22.96 0.12
CA GLU A 7 -17.51 24.05 1.08
C GLU A 7 -16.59 23.88 2.29
N VAL A 8 -16.43 24.94 3.06
CA VAL A 8 -15.62 24.95 4.28
C VAL A 8 -16.31 24.17 5.40
N SER A 9 -15.53 23.46 6.20
CA SER A 9 -16.02 22.72 7.38
C SER A 9 -16.74 23.66 8.35
N ARG A 10 -17.80 23.18 8.96
CA ARG A 10 -18.67 23.95 9.86
C ARG A 10 -18.66 23.38 11.27
N LEU A 11 -18.93 24.26 12.23
CA LEU A 11 -19.17 23.87 13.62
C LEU A 11 -20.57 23.26 13.76
N GLY A 12 -20.63 22.06 14.29
CA GLY A 12 -21.85 21.35 14.62
C GLY A 12 -21.76 20.70 16.00
N PRO A 13 -22.81 19.98 16.47
CA PRO A 13 -22.83 19.32 17.78
C PRO A 13 -21.69 18.32 18.01
N LYS A 14 -21.15 17.75 16.94
CA LYS A 14 -20.03 16.79 16.96
C LYS A 14 -18.68 17.43 16.59
N GLY A 15 -18.53 18.75 16.78
CA GLY A 15 -17.34 19.53 16.44
C GLY A 15 -17.32 20.02 14.99
N VAL A 16 -16.15 20.52 14.55
CA VAL A 16 -15.95 21.04 13.19
C VAL A 16 -15.85 19.89 12.21
N LYS A 17 -16.72 19.87 11.20
CA LYS A 17 -16.76 18.83 10.17
C LYS A 17 -17.22 19.37 8.81
N ASP A 18 -16.79 18.68 7.77
CA ASP A 18 -17.31 18.94 6.42
C ASP A 18 -18.79 18.58 6.31
N GLY A 19 -19.47 19.23 5.41
CA GLY A 19 -20.77 18.79 4.92
C GLY A 19 -20.73 17.41 4.24
N PRO A 20 -21.85 16.96 3.66
CA PRO A 20 -21.89 15.74 2.86
C PRO A 20 -20.95 15.84 1.66
N TRP A 21 -20.14 14.81 1.43
CA TRP A 21 -19.24 14.78 0.29
C TRP A 21 -19.96 14.43 -1.01
N GLN A 22 -19.58 15.10 -2.10
CA GLN A 22 -20.12 14.87 -3.43
C GLN A 22 -19.45 13.63 -4.05
N GLY A 23 -20.23 12.80 -4.76
CA GLY A 23 -19.75 11.55 -5.37
C GLY A 23 -18.96 11.71 -6.68
N GLY A 24 -18.75 12.93 -7.17
CA GLY A 24 -18.08 13.17 -8.45
C GLY A 24 -16.67 12.60 -8.54
N PHE A 25 -15.88 12.75 -7.46
CA PHE A 25 -14.52 12.21 -7.41
C PHE A 25 -14.47 10.68 -7.41
N ILE A 26 -15.49 10.01 -6.86
CA ILE A 26 -15.63 8.55 -6.92
C ILE A 26 -15.85 8.09 -8.35
N LYS A 27 -16.76 8.78 -9.10
CA LYS A 27 -17.00 8.49 -10.52
C LYS A 27 -15.71 8.67 -11.34
N LEU A 28 -14.95 9.73 -11.07
CA LEU A 28 -13.68 9.99 -11.74
C LEU A 28 -12.67 8.87 -11.45
N ALA A 29 -12.44 8.54 -10.18
CA ALA A 29 -11.50 7.50 -9.75
C ALA A 29 -11.81 6.14 -10.40
N ARG A 30 -13.10 5.75 -10.44
CA ARG A 30 -13.54 4.51 -11.10
C ARG A 30 -13.29 4.54 -12.61
N ARG A 31 -13.67 5.63 -13.29
CA ARG A 31 -13.51 5.76 -14.74
C ARG A 31 -12.05 5.72 -15.18
N THR A 32 -11.16 6.34 -14.40
CA THR A 32 -9.72 6.39 -14.69
C THR A 32 -8.93 5.25 -14.03
N ARG A 33 -9.59 4.37 -13.28
CA ARG A 33 -8.95 3.32 -12.47
C ARG A 33 -7.83 3.84 -11.57
N THR A 34 -7.97 5.09 -11.09
CA THR A 34 -6.95 5.77 -10.29
C THR A 34 -7.26 5.59 -8.80
N PRO A 35 -6.27 5.21 -7.97
CA PRO A 35 -6.46 5.10 -6.53
C PRO A 35 -6.65 6.48 -5.88
N LEU A 36 -7.33 6.49 -4.73
CA LEU A 36 -7.49 7.69 -3.90
C LEU A 36 -6.44 7.70 -2.79
N VAL A 37 -5.79 8.84 -2.59
CA VAL A 37 -4.90 9.07 -1.44
C VAL A 37 -5.60 10.02 -0.48
N PRO A 38 -6.05 9.56 0.69
CA PRO A 38 -6.69 10.42 1.67
C PRO A 38 -5.64 11.29 2.37
N ILE A 39 -5.90 12.60 2.42
CA ILE A 39 -5.04 13.58 3.11
C ILE A 39 -5.90 14.28 4.16
N HIS A 40 -5.59 14.07 5.42
CA HIS A 40 -6.25 14.77 6.53
C HIS A 40 -5.46 16.03 6.89
N LEU A 41 -6.17 17.16 6.89
CA LEU A 41 -5.65 18.46 7.29
C LEU A 41 -6.19 18.77 8.69
N ASP A 42 -5.31 18.94 9.66
CA ASP A 42 -5.71 19.46 10.98
C ASP A 42 -5.49 20.99 11.02
N GLY A 43 -6.44 21.68 10.42
CA GLY A 43 -6.51 23.14 10.40
C GLY A 43 -7.87 23.62 10.92
N ARG A 44 -7.87 24.62 11.78
CA ARG A 44 -9.11 25.21 12.33
C ARG A 44 -9.14 26.70 12.10
N ASN A 45 -10.29 27.18 11.66
CA ASN A 45 -10.55 28.60 11.62
C ASN A 45 -10.82 29.14 13.03
N GLY A 46 -10.73 30.46 13.22
CA GLY A 46 -11.04 31.08 14.52
C GLY A 46 -12.53 31.02 14.86
N LEU A 47 -12.86 31.08 16.15
CA LEU A 47 -14.25 31.11 16.65
C LEU A 47 -15.12 32.14 15.93
N PRO A 48 -14.65 33.39 15.65
CA PRO A 48 -15.47 34.40 14.96
C PRO A 48 -15.93 33.94 13.57
N PHE A 49 -15.12 33.15 12.88
CA PHE A 49 -15.50 32.56 11.58
C PHE A 49 -16.67 31.58 11.72
N TYR A 50 -16.62 30.71 12.71
CA TYR A 50 -17.68 29.71 12.92
C TYR A 50 -18.99 30.38 13.37
N LEU A 51 -18.94 31.41 14.22
CA LEU A 51 -20.11 32.19 14.63
C LEU A 51 -20.73 32.93 13.44
N ALA A 52 -19.91 33.61 12.62
CA ALA A 52 -20.39 34.30 11.43
C ALA A 52 -20.97 33.29 10.39
N SER A 53 -20.37 32.13 10.24
CA SER A 53 -20.89 31.10 9.32
C SER A 53 -22.22 30.51 9.79
N TRP A 54 -22.51 30.57 11.07
CA TRP A 54 -23.78 30.11 11.63
C TRP A 54 -24.89 31.15 11.42
N LEU A 55 -24.56 32.45 11.54
CA LEU A 55 -25.51 33.54 11.38
C LEU A 55 -25.81 33.88 9.92
N HIS A 56 -24.79 33.97 9.07
CA HIS A 56 -24.97 34.38 7.66
C HIS A 56 -23.89 33.79 6.75
N LYS A 57 -24.28 32.85 5.87
CA LYS A 57 -23.36 32.12 4.97
C LYS A 57 -22.48 33.03 4.10
N PRO A 58 -22.99 34.06 3.39
CA PRO A 58 -22.17 34.93 2.56
C PRO A 58 -21.13 35.74 3.32
N ALA A 59 -21.41 36.19 4.55
CA ALA A 59 -20.47 36.94 5.36
C ALA A 59 -19.24 36.09 5.77
N SER A 60 -19.40 34.78 5.90
CA SER A 60 -18.29 33.90 6.21
C SER A 60 -17.26 33.81 5.10
N ALA A 61 -17.66 34.03 3.83
CA ALA A 61 -16.73 33.99 2.68
C ALA A 61 -15.73 35.17 2.73
N LEU A 62 -16.17 36.35 3.13
CA LEU A 62 -15.28 37.49 3.31
C LEU A 62 -14.29 37.30 4.47
N LEU A 63 -14.69 36.57 5.49
CA LEU A 63 -13.81 36.26 6.62
C LEU A 63 -12.76 35.20 6.29
N LEU A 64 -12.96 34.40 5.23
CA LEU A 64 -11.98 33.35 4.82
C LEU A 64 -10.62 33.97 4.49
N VAL A 65 -10.58 35.08 3.75
CA VAL A 65 -9.33 35.74 3.37
C VAL A 65 -8.59 36.20 4.64
N ARG A 66 -9.30 36.82 5.58
CA ARG A 66 -8.73 37.21 6.86
C ARG A 66 -8.25 36.05 7.70
N GLN A 67 -8.97 34.90 7.67
CA GLN A 67 -8.56 33.68 8.37
C GLN A 67 -7.31 33.06 7.75
N LEU A 68 -7.15 33.11 6.43
CA LEU A 68 -5.96 32.64 5.73
C LEU A 68 -4.70 33.38 6.24
N PHE A 69 -4.74 34.70 6.29
CA PHE A 69 -3.63 35.52 6.83
C PHE A 69 -3.36 35.27 8.32
N ARG A 70 -4.39 34.94 9.11
CA ARG A 70 -4.23 34.57 10.52
C ARG A 70 -3.55 33.22 10.74
N GLN A 71 -3.47 32.35 9.71
CA GLN A 71 -2.75 31.09 9.77
C GLN A 71 -1.23 31.26 9.48
N GLN A 72 -0.79 32.45 9.06
CA GLN A 72 0.61 32.74 8.83
C GLN A 72 1.43 32.48 10.11
N GLY A 73 2.53 31.73 9.98
CA GLY A 73 3.36 31.32 11.12
C GLY A 73 2.81 30.17 11.97
N ARG A 74 1.63 29.63 11.68
CA ARG A 74 1.08 28.48 12.39
C ARG A 74 1.46 27.18 11.70
N ARG A 75 1.70 26.13 12.49
CA ARG A 75 1.88 24.77 11.97
C ARG A 75 0.53 24.15 11.64
N ILE A 76 0.39 23.63 10.43
CA ILE A 76 -0.76 22.84 9.99
C ILE A 76 -0.27 21.40 9.81
N SER A 77 -0.86 20.48 10.56
CA SER A 77 -0.51 19.07 10.44
C SER A 77 -1.24 18.42 9.27
N LEU A 78 -0.47 17.74 8.43
CA LEU A 78 -0.94 16.94 7.31
C LEU A 78 -0.74 15.47 7.65
N THR A 79 -1.80 14.66 7.61
CA THR A 79 -1.71 13.20 7.73
C THR A 79 -2.06 12.57 6.40
N LEU A 80 -1.06 11.96 5.75
CA LEU A 80 -1.28 11.19 4.52
C LEU A 80 -1.63 9.76 4.90
N GLY A 81 -2.72 9.26 4.31
CA GLY A 81 -3.08 7.85 4.42
C GLY A 81 -2.54 7.02 3.26
N GLU A 82 -2.67 5.72 3.41
CA GLU A 82 -2.36 4.76 2.35
C GLU A 82 -3.34 4.90 1.18
N ARG A 83 -2.94 4.41 0.03
CA ARG A 83 -3.76 4.41 -1.19
C ARG A 83 -5.01 3.55 -0.99
N ILE A 84 -6.15 4.06 -1.38
CA ILE A 84 -7.41 3.32 -1.46
C ILE A 84 -7.59 2.93 -2.93
N PRO A 85 -7.39 1.66 -3.30
CA PRO A 85 -7.57 1.23 -4.69
C PRO A 85 -9.06 1.29 -5.07
N PRO A 86 -9.39 1.51 -6.36
CA PRO A 86 -10.78 1.60 -6.82
C PRO A 86 -11.62 0.37 -6.45
N GLN A 87 -11.02 -0.81 -6.41
CA GLN A 87 -11.65 -2.07 -6.03
C GLN A 87 -12.19 -2.04 -4.59
N SER A 88 -11.53 -1.34 -3.67
CA SER A 88 -11.99 -1.17 -2.28
C SER A 88 -13.31 -0.40 -2.15
N LEU A 89 -13.68 0.33 -3.20
CA LEU A 89 -14.94 1.08 -3.23
C LEU A 89 -16.13 0.20 -3.70
N GLY A 90 -15.85 -0.98 -4.24
CA GLY A 90 -16.86 -1.91 -4.76
C GLY A 90 -17.82 -1.24 -5.75
N GLU A 91 -19.02 -1.78 -5.87
CA GLU A 91 -20.10 -1.25 -6.74
C GLU A 91 -21.02 -0.27 -6.01
N LEU A 92 -20.62 0.22 -4.85
CA LEU A 92 -21.41 1.14 -4.04
C LEU A 92 -21.84 2.40 -4.84
N ALA A 93 -23.04 2.88 -4.59
CA ALA A 93 -23.48 4.16 -5.17
C ALA A 93 -22.46 5.28 -4.85
N PRO A 94 -22.16 6.20 -5.78
CA PRO A 94 -21.10 7.19 -5.61
C PRO A 94 -21.22 8.03 -4.32
N LYS A 95 -22.43 8.36 -3.89
CA LYS A 95 -22.67 9.09 -2.63
C LYS A 95 -22.31 8.23 -1.40
N THR A 96 -22.66 6.95 -1.42
CA THR A 96 -22.34 6.00 -0.33
C THR A 96 -20.83 5.78 -0.24
N ALA A 97 -20.16 5.56 -1.37
CA ALA A 97 -18.72 5.44 -1.43
C ALA A 97 -18.02 6.71 -0.91
N ALA A 98 -18.49 7.90 -1.29
CA ALA A 98 -17.98 9.17 -0.78
C ALA A 98 -18.12 9.31 0.75
N ALA A 99 -19.25 8.85 1.32
CA ALA A 99 -19.47 8.84 2.76
C ALA A 99 -18.49 7.88 3.49
N LEU A 100 -18.18 6.71 2.89
CA LEU A 100 -17.19 5.77 3.43
C LEU A 100 -15.77 6.35 3.38
N VAL A 101 -15.37 6.97 2.26
CA VAL A 101 -14.06 7.64 2.13
C VAL A 101 -13.95 8.78 3.15
N ARG A 102 -15.01 9.57 3.34
CA ARG A 102 -15.07 10.61 4.39
C ARG A 102 -14.87 10.01 5.78
N ARG A 103 -15.57 8.92 6.10
CA ARG A 103 -15.42 8.22 7.38
C ARG A 103 -14.00 7.68 7.56
N HIS A 104 -13.39 7.14 6.49
CA HIS A 104 -12.02 6.66 6.48
C HIS A 104 -11.04 7.80 6.81
N LEU A 105 -11.17 8.95 6.14
CA LEU A 105 -10.34 10.14 6.38
C LEU A 105 -10.43 10.64 7.83
N TYR A 106 -11.63 10.74 8.39
CA TYR A 106 -11.80 11.18 9.78
C TYR A 106 -11.24 10.19 10.82
N ARG A 107 -11.20 8.90 10.49
CA ARG A 107 -10.53 7.91 11.35
C ARG A 107 -9.02 8.02 11.24
N LEU A 108 -8.49 8.23 10.02
CA LEU A 108 -7.08 8.49 9.78
C LEU A 108 -6.58 9.68 10.62
N GLY A 109 -7.28 10.81 10.59
CA GLY A 109 -6.94 11.98 11.41
C GLY A 109 -6.96 11.76 12.93
N LYS A 110 -7.52 10.61 13.38
CA LYS A 110 -7.50 10.17 14.79
C LYS A 110 -6.51 9.03 15.05
N GLY A 111 -5.64 8.71 14.09
CA GLY A 111 -4.73 7.58 14.19
C GLY A 111 -5.42 6.20 14.20
N LYS A 112 -6.67 6.09 13.69
CA LYS A 112 -7.45 4.85 13.72
C LYS A 112 -7.59 4.27 12.32
N LYS A 113 -7.55 2.93 12.20
CA LYS A 113 -7.80 2.22 10.94
C LYS A 113 -9.18 2.57 10.37
N GLY A 114 -9.21 2.93 9.07
CA GLY A 114 -10.44 3.23 8.35
C GLY A 114 -11.24 1.98 7.95
N PRO A 115 -12.46 2.15 7.42
CA PRO A 115 -13.32 1.04 6.99
C PRO A 115 -12.97 0.48 5.61
N LEU A 116 -12.13 1.14 4.83
CA LEU A 116 -11.74 0.72 3.48
C LEU A 116 -10.41 -0.02 3.52
N THR A 117 -10.25 -1.01 2.66
CA THR A 117 -8.97 -1.66 2.41
C THR A 117 -8.03 -0.68 1.72
N THR A 118 -6.78 -0.65 2.18
CA THR A 118 -5.74 0.26 1.68
C THR A 118 -4.52 -0.53 1.24
N GLU A 119 -3.71 0.09 0.40
CA GLU A 119 -2.43 -0.45 -0.04
C GLU A 119 -1.30 0.43 0.46
N ALA A 120 -0.34 -0.19 1.13
CA ALA A 120 0.91 0.46 1.49
C ALA A 120 1.72 0.87 0.24
N PRO A 121 2.51 1.95 0.29
CA PRO A 121 3.45 2.25 -0.78
C PRO A 121 4.41 1.07 -0.99
N ILE A 122 4.65 0.70 -2.25
CA ILE A 122 5.66 -0.32 -2.56
C ILE A 122 7.00 0.16 -2.03
N ALA A 123 7.81 -0.76 -1.48
CA ALA A 123 9.12 -0.45 -0.96
C ALA A 123 10.02 0.15 -2.06
N LEU A 124 10.99 0.97 -1.67
CA LEU A 124 12.05 1.38 -2.58
C LEU A 124 12.93 0.17 -2.95
N PRO A 125 13.56 0.19 -4.13
CA PRO A 125 14.56 -0.83 -4.50
C PRO A 125 15.65 -0.96 -3.43
N GLU A 126 16.16 -2.15 -3.26
CA GLU A 126 17.34 -2.38 -2.43
C GLU A 126 18.59 -1.77 -3.10
N ASP A 127 19.63 -1.52 -2.31
CA ASP A 127 20.89 -0.99 -2.83
C ASP A 127 21.51 -1.97 -3.83
N ARG A 128 21.80 -1.49 -5.05
CA ARG A 128 22.27 -2.34 -6.14
C ARG A 128 23.64 -3.00 -5.87
N ARG A 129 24.50 -2.35 -5.09
CA ARG A 129 25.81 -2.93 -4.73
C ARG A 129 25.65 -4.05 -3.73
N GLN A 130 24.81 -3.84 -2.72
CA GLN A 130 24.48 -4.89 -1.73
C GLN A 130 23.77 -6.05 -2.41
N LEU A 131 22.84 -5.77 -3.34
CA LEU A 131 22.14 -6.81 -4.09
C LEU A 131 23.12 -7.61 -4.95
N LYS A 132 24.03 -6.96 -5.69
CA LYS A 132 25.09 -7.62 -6.46
C LYS A 132 25.95 -8.52 -5.58
N GLN A 133 26.43 -8.00 -4.45
CA GLN A 133 27.26 -8.76 -3.52
C GLN A 133 26.52 -10.02 -3.01
N ALA A 134 25.23 -9.87 -2.69
CA ALA A 134 24.40 -11.00 -2.27
C ALA A 134 24.18 -12.02 -3.40
N MET A 135 23.98 -11.56 -4.66
CA MET A 135 23.85 -12.44 -5.83
C MET A 135 25.15 -13.16 -6.17
N ASP A 136 26.31 -12.50 -6.02
CA ASP A 136 27.62 -13.14 -6.25
C ASP A 136 27.91 -14.25 -5.21
N GLY A 137 27.21 -14.26 -4.08
CA GLY A 137 27.26 -15.34 -3.08
C GLY A 137 26.29 -16.51 -3.33
N CYS A 138 25.43 -16.43 -4.35
CA CYS A 138 24.51 -17.50 -4.70
C CYS A 138 25.20 -18.59 -5.53
N GLU A 139 24.65 -19.81 -5.50
CA GLU A 139 25.09 -20.91 -6.37
C GLU A 139 24.73 -20.60 -7.83
N LEU A 140 25.74 -20.55 -8.70
CA LEU A 140 25.54 -20.42 -10.14
C LEU A 140 25.18 -21.78 -10.72
N LEU A 141 23.98 -21.91 -11.30
CA LEU A 141 23.56 -23.12 -12.00
C LEU A 141 23.93 -23.07 -13.47
N GLU A 142 23.68 -21.94 -14.13
CA GLU A 142 23.92 -21.81 -15.58
C GLU A 142 24.10 -20.32 -15.95
N GLN A 143 24.76 -20.08 -17.07
CA GLN A 143 24.86 -18.78 -17.71
C GLN A 143 24.28 -18.87 -19.13
N THR A 144 23.38 -17.95 -19.44
CA THR A 144 22.73 -17.87 -20.74
C THR A 144 23.71 -17.29 -21.79
N PRO A 145 23.50 -17.55 -23.10
CA PRO A 145 24.35 -17.02 -24.15
C PRO A 145 24.49 -15.49 -24.20
N ASP A 146 23.48 -14.77 -23.72
CA ASP A 146 23.44 -13.31 -23.60
C ASP A 146 24.00 -12.79 -22.27
N GLY A 147 24.62 -13.66 -21.48
CA GLY A 147 25.39 -13.30 -20.30
C GLY A 147 24.57 -13.19 -18.99
N GLN A 148 23.30 -13.52 -19.02
CA GLN A 148 22.50 -13.62 -17.80
C GLN A 148 22.89 -14.84 -16.99
N ARG A 149 22.62 -14.83 -15.69
CA ARG A 149 22.96 -15.91 -14.76
C ARG A 149 21.71 -16.51 -14.14
N ILE A 150 21.62 -17.84 -14.14
CA ILE A 150 20.62 -18.58 -13.39
C ILE A 150 21.24 -18.95 -12.06
N LEU A 151 20.74 -18.32 -10.99
CA LEU A 151 21.26 -18.44 -9.64
C LEU A 151 20.26 -19.20 -8.77
N LEU A 152 20.80 -20.05 -7.87
CA LEU A 152 20.02 -20.69 -6.83
C LEU A 152 20.33 -20.03 -5.49
N TYR A 153 19.33 -19.37 -4.94
CA TYR A 153 19.38 -18.80 -3.61
C TYR A 153 18.70 -19.74 -2.61
N ARG A 154 19.47 -20.17 -1.60
CA ARG A 154 18.98 -20.86 -0.40
C ARG A 154 19.22 -19.97 0.79
N ARG A 155 18.22 -19.80 1.61
CA ARG A 155 18.40 -19.00 2.83
C ARG A 155 19.09 -19.85 3.89
N HIS A 156 20.27 -19.44 4.30
CA HIS A 156 21.05 -20.11 5.34
C HIS A 156 20.93 -19.43 6.70
N GLU A 157 20.62 -18.14 6.75
CA GLU A 157 20.57 -17.35 7.98
C GLU A 157 19.20 -16.74 8.23
N GLN A 158 18.79 -16.71 9.49
CA GLN A 158 17.62 -15.94 9.92
C GLN A 158 17.99 -14.46 9.96
N GLY A 159 17.08 -13.58 9.55
CA GLY A 159 17.27 -12.15 9.60
C GLY A 159 17.11 -11.44 8.26
N HIS A 160 17.84 -10.38 8.08
CA HIS A 160 17.70 -9.49 6.92
C HIS A 160 18.32 -10.11 5.66
N SER A 161 17.50 -10.39 4.64
CA SER A 161 17.96 -10.80 3.33
C SER A 161 17.65 -9.74 2.28
N VAL A 162 18.67 -9.15 1.66
CA VAL A 162 18.54 -8.17 0.57
C VAL A 162 17.86 -8.81 -0.63
N ILE A 163 18.19 -10.08 -0.93
CA ILE A 163 17.59 -10.83 -2.05
C ILE A 163 16.09 -11.00 -1.83
N LEU A 164 15.65 -11.54 -0.69
CA LEU A 164 14.23 -11.75 -0.43
C LEU A 164 13.45 -10.43 -0.41
N ARG A 165 14.05 -9.38 0.13
CA ARG A 165 13.41 -8.06 0.15
C ARG A 165 13.19 -7.49 -1.25
N GLU A 166 14.16 -7.67 -2.15
CA GLU A 166 14.01 -7.25 -3.54
C GLU A 166 13.02 -8.14 -4.30
N LEU A 167 13.09 -9.46 -4.11
CA LEU A 167 12.10 -10.39 -4.67
C LEU A 167 10.69 -10.05 -4.23
N GLY A 168 10.47 -9.83 -2.94
CA GLY A 168 9.16 -9.44 -2.41
C GLY A 168 8.67 -8.10 -2.96
N ARG A 169 9.58 -7.15 -3.21
CA ARG A 169 9.24 -5.88 -3.87
C ARG A 169 8.79 -6.09 -5.31
N LEU A 170 9.54 -6.87 -6.08
CA LEU A 170 9.24 -7.15 -7.48
C LEU A 170 7.96 -7.96 -7.64
N ARG A 171 7.72 -8.96 -6.77
CA ARG A 171 6.47 -9.71 -6.71
C ARG A 171 5.28 -8.79 -6.45
N GLU A 172 5.37 -7.88 -5.46
CA GLU A 172 4.30 -6.92 -5.18
C GLU A 172 4.03 -5.99 -6.38
N ILE A 173 5.08 -5.54 -7.11
CA ILE A 173 4.91 -4.74 -8.33
C ILE A 173 4.13 -5.54 -9.37
N ALA A 174 4.57 -6.77 -9.66
CA ALA A 174 3.98 -7.61 -10.70
C ALA A 174 2.52 -7.97 -10.39
N PHE A 175 2.26 -8.48 -9.19
CA PHE A 175 0.91 -8.90 -8.77
C PHE A 175 -0.03 -7.71 -8.61
N ARG A 176 0.45 -6.57 -8.09
CA ARG A 176 -0.39 -5.37 -7.98
C ARG A 176 -0.80 -4.82 -9.35
N ALA A 177 0.04 -4.95 -10.37
CA ALA A 177 -0.29 -4.51 -11.72
C ALA A 177 -1.50 -5.25 -12.32
N VAL A 178 -1.71 -6.50 -11.90
CA VAL A 178 -2.85 -7.34 -12.34
C VAL A 178 -3.98 -7.41 -11.30
N GLY A 179 -3.87 -6.66 -10.19
CA GLY A 179 -4.90 -6.59 -9.15
C GLY A 179 -4.83 -7.70 -8.09
N GLU A 180 -3.76 -8.49 -8.08
CA GLU A 180 -3.53 -9.64 -7.18
C GLU A 180 -2.47 -9.34 -6.10
N GLY A 181 -2.00 -8.09 -6.00
CA GLY A 181 -1.02 -7.69 -5.01
C GLY A 181 -1.51 -7.86 -3.57
N SER A 182 -0.57 -8.14 -2.67
CA SER A 182 -0.86 -8.29 -1.24
C SER A 182 -1.29 -6.97 -0.56
N GLY A 183 -1.09 -5.83 -1.20
CA GLY A 183 -1.31 -4.50 -0.64
C GLY A 183 -0.23 -4.08 0.36
N ARG A 184 0.78 -4.91 0.59
CA ARG A 184 1.91 -4.64 1.49
C ARG A 184 3.06 -3.97 0.73
N ARG A 185 4.06 -3.51 1.45
CA ARG A 185 5.25 -2.89 0.85
C ARG A 185 6.09 -3.88 0.04
N ARG A 186 6.03 -5.16 0.41
CA ARG A 186 6.66 -6.32 -0.23
C ARG A 186 5.73 -7.51 -0.08
N ASP A 187 5.63 -8.30 -1.10
CA ASP A 187 4.92 -9.58 -1.07
C ASP A 187 5.88 -10.68 -0.60
N LEU A 188 5.97 -10.83 0.72
CA LEU A 188 6.71 -11.89 1.40
C LEU A 188 5.80 -12.60 2.39
N ASP A 189 5.97 -13.91 2.51
CA ASP A 189 5.25 -14.76 3.45
C ASP A 189 6.21 -15.64 4.27
N ALA A 190 5.68 -16.44 5.17
CA ALA A 190 6.48 -17.32 6.03
C ALA A 190 7.20 -18.44 5.25
N PHE A 191 6.74 -18.76 4.04
CA PHE A 191 7.34 -19.80 3.21
C PHE A 191 8.61 -19.31 2.50
N ASP A 192 8.79 -18.00 2.32
CA ASP A 192 9.98 -17.45 1.67
C ASP A 192 11.28 -17.76 2.44
N ASP A 193 11.15 -18.04 3.74
CA ASP A 193 12.29 -18.39 4.60
C ASP A 193 12.75 -19.86 4.43
N ASP A 194 11.84 -20.73 4.03
CA ASP A 194 12.08 -22.17 3.95
C ASP A 194 12.24 -22.69 2.52
N TYR A 195 11.81 -21.91 1.53
CA TYR A 195 11.85 -22.25 0.13
C TYR A 195 13.11 -21.73 -0.54
N HIS A 196 13.51 -22.42 -1.60
CA HIS A 196 14.58 -21.99 -2.49
C HIS A 196 14.04 -21.03 -3.55
N HIS A 197 14.92 -20.16 -4.04
CA HIS A 197 14.57 -19.22 -5.11
C HIS A 197 15.53 -19.42 -6.29
N LEU A 198 14.98 -19.80 -7.43
CA LEU A 198 15.67 -19.77 -8.70
C LEU A 198 15.55 -18.37 -9.27
N ILE A 199 16.68 -17.72 -9.56
CA ILE A 199 16.72 -16.30 -9.93
C ILE A 199 17.43 -16.15 -11.27
N LEU A 200 16.78 -15.50 -12.22
CA LEU A 200 17.40 -15.02 -13.43
C LEU A 200 17.94 -13.61 -13.20
N TRP A 201 19.25 -13.48 -13.14
CA TRP A 201 19.99 -12.27 -12.82
C TRP A 201 20.73 -11.70 -14.02
N ASP A 202 20.57 -10.40 -14.30
CA ASP A 202 21.38 -9.66 -15.27
C ASP A 202 22.50 -8.92 -14.55
N PRO A 203 23.76 -9.40 -14.64
CA PRO A 203 24.89 -8.75 -13.95
C PRO A 203 25.31 -7.43 -14.58
N ALA A 204 24.96 -7.17 -15.85
CA ALA A 204 25.29 -5.91 -16.53
C ALA A 204 24.35 -4.79 -16.09
N ARG A 205 23.08 -5.10 -15.92
CA ARG A 205 22.05 -4.15 -15.48
C ARG A 205 21.86 -4.09 -13.97
N LEU A 206 22.38 -5.09 -13.25
CA LEU A 206 22.15 -5.32 -11.83
C LEU A 206 20.66 -5.46 -11.49
N ASP A 207 19.93 -6.19 -12.32
CA ASP A 207 18.50 -6.38 -12.21
C ASP A 207 18.13 -7.87 -12.11
N ILE A 208 17.13 -8.18 -11.29
CA ILE A 208 16.44 -9.47 -11.30
C ILE A 208 15.41 -9.44 -12.42
N ILE A 209 15.60 -10.28 -13.44
CA ILE A 209 14.69 -10.39 -14.59
C ILE A 209 13.45 -11.22 -14.23
N GLY A 210 13.66 -12.30 -13.48
CA GLY A 210 12.61 -13.19 -13.04
C GLY A 210 13.07 -14.08 -11.89
N ALA A 211 12.11 -14.66 -11.19
CA ALA A 211 12.41 -15.62 -10.13
C ALA A 211 11.28 -16.63 -9.98
N TYR A 212 11.64 -17.81 -9.51
CA TYR A 212 10.74 -18.90 -9.21
C TYR A 212 11.00 -19.44 -7.81
N ARG A 213 9.96 -19.66 -7.01
CA ARG A 213 10.05 -20.19 -5.66
C ARG A 213 9.67 -21.67 -5.67
N PHE A 214 10.51 -22.53 -5.11
CA PHE A 214 10.25 -23.96 -5.00
C PHE A 214 10.88 -24.56 -3.76
N ALA A 215 10.48 -25.76 -3.38
CA ALA A 215 11.13 -26.51 -2.32
C ALA A 215 11.15 -28.00 -2.64
N PRO A 216 12.23 -28.75 -2.30
CA PRO A 216 12.23 -30.20 -2.28
C PRO A 216 11.24 -30.70 -1.22
N VAL A 217 10.18 -31.39 -1.67
CA VAL A 217 9.06 -31.77 -0.77
C VAL A 217 9.53 -32.66 0.37
N ALA A 218 10.37 -33.66 0.07
CA ALA A 218 10.88 -34.62 1.07
C ALA A 218 11.67 -33.92 2.20
N GLU A 219 12.55 -32.96 1.86
CA GLU A 219 13.34 -32.20 2.84
C GLU A 219 12.43 -31.33 3.69
N LEU A 220 11.43 -30.68 3.05
CA LEU A 220 10.52 -29.78 3.73
C LEU A 220 9.60 -30.53 4.68
N LEU A 221 9.08 -31.68 4.27
CA LEU A 221 8.27 -32.57 5.11
C LEU A 221 9.06 -33.08 6.33
N ALA A 222 10.31 -33.51 6.13
CA ALA A 222 11.16 -33.99 7.22
C ALA A 222 11.43 -32.87 8.26
N ARG A 223 11.53 -31.61 7.84
CA ARG A 223 11.88 -30.47 8.69
C ARG A 223 10.67 -29.78 9.32
N LYS A 224 9.58 -29.62 8.58
CA LYS A 224 8.41 -28.80 8.96
C LYS A 224 7.09 -29.57 8.97
N GLY A 225 7.08 -30.81 8.51
CA GLY A 225 5.86 -31.56 8.27
C GLY A 225 5.00 -30.94 7.14
N VAL A 226 3.77 -31.38 7.03
CA VAL A 226 2.82 -30.93 5.99
C VAL A 226 2.54 -29.43 6.05
N SER A 227 2.58 -28.82 7.23
CA SER A 227 2.37 -27.37 7.42
C SER A 227 3.46 -26.52 6.74
N GLY A 228 4.61 -27.10 6.40
CA GLY A 228 5.65 -26.44 5.63
C GLY A 228 5.33 -26.29 4.14
N LEU A 229 4.35 -27.04 3.64
CA LEU A 229 3.97 -27.00 2.22
C LEU A 229 3.02 -25.83 1.96
N TYR A 230 3.39 -24.91 1.06
CA TYR A 230 2.52 -23.81 0.62
C TYR A 230 1.20 -24.35 0.03
N SER A 231 1.27 -25.42 -0.75
CA SER A 231 0.11 -26.08 -1.35
C SER A 231 -0.89 -26.60 -0.32
N HIS A 232 -0.44 -26.92 0.91
CA HIS A 232 -1.34 -27.32 2.01
C HIS A 232 -2.25 -26.17 2.49
N THR A 233 -1.89 -24.94 2.22
CA THR A 233 -2.77 -23.77 2.52
C THR A 233 -3.93 -23.67 1.54
N LEU A 234 -3.84 -24.33 0.38
CA LEU A 234 -4.81 -24.26 -0.72
C LEU A 234 -5.61 -25.57 -0.87
N PHE A 235 -4.99 -26.70 -0.53
CA PHE A 235 -5.55 -28.03 -0.74
C PHE A 235 -5.38 -28.88 0.52
N GLY A 236 -6.36 -29.75 0.80
CA GLY A 236 -6.19 -30.85 1.74
C GLY A 236 -5.48 -32.00 1.02
N PHE A 237 -4.48 -32.60 1.66
CA PHE A 237 -3.82 -33.82 1.16
C PHE A 237 -4.36 -35.04 1.89
N GLU A 238 -4.60 -36.14 1.15
CA GLU A 238 -4.82 -37.44 1.75
C GLU A 238 -3.48 -37.99 2.27
N GLU A 239 -3.49 -38.66 3.41
CA GLU A 239 -2.28 -39.25 4.04
C GLU A 239 -1.49 -40.20 3.12
N ARG A 240 -2.17 -40.76 2.10
CA ARG A 240 -1.51 -41.63 1.09
C ARG A 240 -0.63 -40.91 0.09
N LEU A 241 -0.70 -39.57 0.00
CA LEU A 241 0.05 -38.72 -0.95
C LEU A 241 1.29 -38.09 -0.33
N LEU A 242 1.50 -38.28 0.95
CA LEU A 242 2.58 -37.72 1.75
C LEU A 242 3.49 -38.86 2.26
#